data_539b551b0a286e96164fbd7c9bddcd8f
#
_entry.id   539b551b0a286e96164fbd7c9bddcd8f
#
_cell.length_a   1.000
_cell.length_b   1.000
_cell.length_c   1.000
_cell.angle_alpha   90.00
_cell.angle_beta   90.00
_cell.angle_gamma   90.00
#
_symmetry.space_group_name_H-M   'P 1'
#
loop_
_entity.id
_entity.type
_entity.pdbx_description
1 polymer ?
#
loop_
_entity_poly.entity_id
_entity_poly.type
_entity_poly.pdbx_seq_one_letter_code
_entity_poly.pdbx_strand_id
1 'polypeptide(L)'
;MIAQYVSSHVKEIVFMSTVIVLLVFTLMSSPSIHVFPKSIERTSIGRPINCQKEIDDFVPLKDFMSHNSSWHEARFQQIMKRESLVPGGRYVPEICGRVSKFRTLILVPYRDRSSNLIRFLSYMHSFLQRQDIEYQIFIISQAMTPFVPFNRGALFNIGFQFAMNRTNSSWDCVVYHDVDHLPENEDNIYTCWDVVFHIGP
;
A
#
# COMPACT_ATOMS: atom_id res chain seq x y z
N MET A 1 -49.72 -2.05 -30.05
CA MET A 1 -48.98 -3.27 -29.68
C MET A 1 -47.53 -3.26 -30.15
N ILE A 2 -47.26 -2.93 -31.42
CA ILE A 2 -45.87 -2.91 -31.95
C ILE A 2 -44.99 -1.85 -31.27
N ALA A 3 -45.52 -0.67 -31.00
CA ALA A 3 -44.75 0.42 -30.35
C ALA A 3 -44.35 0.10 -28.87
N GLN A 4 -45.16 -0.63 -28.15
CA GLN A 4 -44.82 -1.10 -26.78
C GLN A 4 -43.78 -2.21 -26.81
N TYR A 5 -43.82 -3.10 -27.78
CA TYR A 5 -42.84 -4.18 -27.92
C TYR A 5 -41.46 -3.65 -28.29
N VAL A 6 -41.40 -2.71 -29.22
CA VAL A 6 -40.14 -2.04 -29.61
C VAL A 6 -39.55 -1.25 -28.42
N SER A 7 -40.38 -0.56 -27.63
CA SER A 7 -39.95 0.17 -26.45
C SER A 7 -39.40 -0.75 -25.36
N SER A 8 -39.97 -1.92 -25.15
CA SER A 8 -39.47 -2.89 -24.14
C SER A 8 -38.12 -3.49 -24.57
N HIS A 9 -37.97 -3.89 -25.81
CA HIS A 9 -36.71 -4.43 -26.31
C HIS A 9 -35.61 -3.41 -26.39
N VAL A 10 -35.91 -2.16 -26.75
CA VAL A 10 -34.92 -1.08 -26.71
C VAL A 10 -34.45 -0.82 -25.29
N LYS A 11 -35.34 -0.88 -24.29
CA LYS A 11 -34.96 -0.73 -22.87
C LYS A 11 -34.08 -1.90 -22.40
N GLU A 12 -34.38 -3.14 -22.79
CA GLU A 12 -33.56 -4.29 -22.48
C GLU A 12 -32.17 -4.23 -23.16
N ILE A 13 -32.12 -3.85 -24.43
CA ILE A 13 -30.85 -3.68 -25.15
C ILE A 13 -30.00 -2.54 -24.53
N VAL A 14 -30.61 -1.42 -24.14
CA VAL A 14 -29.94 -0.32 -23.50
C VAL A 14 -29.47 -0.74 -22.10
N PHE A 15 -30.31 -1.48 -21.35
CA PHE A 15 -29.92 -1.99 -20.02
C PHE A 15 -28.79 -3.01 -20.13
N MET A 16 -28.88 -3.97 -21.04
CA MET A 16 -27.81 -4.95 -21.29
C MET A 16 -26.52 -4.28 -21.75
N SER A 17 -26.61 -3.28 -22.62
CA SER A 17 -25.44 -2.53 -23.07
C SER A 17 -24.79 -1.72 -21.92
N THR A 18 -25.59 -1.09 -21.07
CA THR A 18 -25.06 -0.37 -19.91
C THR A 18 -24.45 -1.32 -18.85
N VAL A 19 -25.03 -2.48 -18.63
CA VAL A 19 -24.47 -3.50 -17.75
C VAL A 19 -23.16 -4.07 -18.30
N ILE A 20 -23.08 -4.33 -19.61
CA ILE A 20 -21.85 -4.78 -20.26
C ILE A 20 -20.80 -3.68 -20.22
N VAL A 21 -21.14 -2.42 -20.48
CA VAL A 21 -20.22 -1.30 -20.38
C VAL A 21 -19.73 -1.11 -18.94
N LEU A 22 -20.61 -1.23 -17.94
CA LEU A 22 -20.24 -1.19 -16.53
C LEU A 22 -19.35 -2.38 -16.15
N LEU A 23 -19.65 -3.60 -16.60
CA LEU A 23 -18.82 -4.78 -16.38
C LEU A 23 -17.45 -4.67 -17.05
N VAL A 24 -17.41 -4.22 -18.30
CA VAL A 24 -16.16 -3.96 -19.02
C VAL A 24 -15.38 -2.83 -18.34
N PHE A 25 -16.04 -1.77 -17.90
CA PHE A 25 -15.41 -0.67 -17.19
C PHE A 25 -14.84 -1.12 -15.84
N THR A 26 -15.57 -1.94 -15.09
CA THR A 26 -15.07 -2.52 -13.83
C THR A 26 -13.94 -3.52 -14.05
N LEU A 27 -13.97 -4.30 -15.12
CA LEU A 27 -12.89 -5.24 -15.47
C LEU A 27 -11.66 -4.53 -15.99
N MET A 28 -11.81 -3.45 -16.79
CA MET A 28 -10.70 -2.68 -17.35
C MET A 28 -10.13 -1.64 -16.39
N SER A 29 -10.91 -1.18 -15.42
CA SER A 29 -10.48 -0.23 -14.39
C SER A 29 -10.17 -0.91 -13.05
N SER A 30 -10.18 -2.23 -12.99
CA SER A 30 -9.82 -2.96 -11.78
C SER A 30 -8.41 -2.57 -11.35
N PRO A 31 -8.22 -1.94 -10.18
CA PRO A 31 -6.89 -1.68 -9.68
C PRO A 31 -6.19 -3.02 -9.44
N SER A 32 -4.99 -3.17 -9.97
CA SER A 32 -4.16 -4.31 -9.63
C SER A 32 -3.65 -4.09 -8.21
N ILE A 33 -4.20 -4.83 -7.26
CA ILE A 33 -3.70 -4.85 -5.90
C ILE A 33 -2.63 -5.93 -5.87
N HIS A 34 -1.38 -5.49 -5.87
CA HIS A 34 -0.26 -6.39 -5.65
C HIS A 34 -0.24 -6.78 -4.17
N VAL A 35 -1.00 -7.83 -3.85
CA VAL A 35 -0.96 -8.46 -2.54
C VAL A 35 -0.04 -9.67 -2.66
N PHE A 36 1.04 -9.62 -1.95
CA PHE A 36 1.90 -10.77 -1.79
C PHE A 36 1.16 -11.88 -1.02
N PRO A 37 1.44 -13.16 -1.30
CA PRO A 37 0.62 -14.25 -0.81
C PRO A 37 0.55 -14.35 0.71
N LYS A 38 -0.57 -14.90 1.13
CA LYS A 38 -1.05 -15.18 2.47
C LYS A 38 0.02 -15.82 3.36
N SER A 39 0.10 -15.30 4.58
CA SER A 39 0.69 -15.89 5.79
C SER A 39 1.65 -17.07 5.58
N ILE A 40 2.93 -16.80 5.74
CA ILE A 40 3.88 -17.86 6.06
C ILE A 40 3.55 -18.31 7.48
N GLU A 41 3.11 -19.57 7.62
CA GLU A 41 3.10 -20.25 8.90
C GLU A 41 4.48 -20.10 9.56
N ARG A 42 4.46 -19.84 10.86
CA ARG A 42 5.65 -19.83 11.71
C ARG A 42 6.33 -21.20 11.66
N THR A 43 7.14 -21.41 10.66
CA THR A 43 8.05 -22.55 10.64
C THR A 43 9.48 -22.05 10.60
N SER A 44 10.19 -22.41 11.60
CA SER A 44 11.62 -22.25 11.87
C SER A 44 12.00 -21.04 12.72
N ILE A 45 12.18 -21.32 13.99
CA ILE A 45 13.15 -20.66 14.88
C ILE A 45 14.54 -20.88 14.26
N GLY A 46 14.85 -20.09 13.26
CA GLY A 46 16.18 -20.00 12.67
C GLY A 46 16.82 -18.71 13.15
N ARG A 47 18.07 -18.75 13.46
CA ARG A 47 19.01 -17.72 13.89
C ARG A 47 18.40 -16.35 14.30
N PRO A 48 18.80 -15.76 15.42
CA PRO A 48 18.27 -14.46 15.82
C PRO A 48 18.53 -13.43 14.71
N ILE A 49 17.44 -12.82 14.22
CA ILE A 49 17.49 -11.75 13.24
C ILE A 49 18.20 -10.56 13.88
N ASN A 50 19.19 -10.00 13.22
CA ASN A 50 19.84 -8.78 13.70
C ASN A 50 19.00 -7.55 13.35
N CYS A 51 17.84 -7.43 13.97
CA CYS A 51 16.94 -6.31 13.75
C CYS A 51 17.57 -4.95 14.07
N GLN A 52 18.48 -4.90 15.03
CA GLN A 52 19.16 -3.64 15.39
C GLN A 52 19.94 -3.09 14.21
N LYS A 53 20.66 -3.94 13.49
CA LYS A 53 21.38 -3.54 12.28
C LYS A 53 20.46 -2.98 11.19
N GLU A 54 19.26 -3.56 11.05
CA GLU A 54 18.28 -3.08 10.06
C GLU A 54 17.68 -1.72 10.46
N ILE A 55 17.55 -1.46 11.75
CA ILE A 55 17.06 -0.19 12.30
C ILE A 55 18.15 0.89 12.20
N ASP A 56 19.38 0.54 12.52
CA ASP A 56 20.53 1.47 12.56
C ASP A 56 20.96 1.93 11.15
N ASP A 57 20.53 1.25 10.09
CA ASP A 57 20.86 1.63 8.73
C ASP A 57 19.95 2.74 8.14
N PHE A 58 19.13 3.38 8.96
CA PHE A 58 18.30 4.51 8.54
C PHE A 58 19.15 5.68 8.05
N VAL A 59 18.71 6.29 6.95
CA VAL A 59 19.34 7.46 6.35
C VAL A 59 18.37 8.64 6.42
N PRO A 60 18.71 9.76 7.07
CA PRO A 60 17.86 10.94 7.13
C PRO A 60 17.47 11.44 5.74
N LEU A 61 16.28 12.04 5.61
CA LEU A 61 15.70 12.40 4.30
C LEU A 61 16.63 13.25 3.45
N LYS A 62 17.29 14.25 4.02
CA LYS A 62 18.22 15.13 3.30
C LYS A 62 19.34 14.34 2.61
N ASP A 63 19.95 13.42 3.35
CA ASP A 63 21.05 12.61 2.82
C ASP A 63 20.50 11.55 1.86
N PHE A 64 19.39 10.92 2.19
CA PHE A 64 18.69 9.97 1.30
C PHE A 64 18.39 10.59 -0.06
N MET A 65 17.86 11.80 -0.11
CA MET A 65 17.51 12.49 -1.35
C MET A 65 18.72 12.99 -2.16
N SER A 66 19.90 13.07 -1.56
CA SER A 66 21.14 13.46 -2.26
C SER A 66 21.69 12.37 -3.18
N HIS A 67 21.26 11.12 -2.99
CA HIS A 67 21.74 9.98 -3.76
C HIS A 67 21.08 9.87 -5.14
N ASN A 68 21.79 9.25 -6.08
CA ASN A 68 21.31 9.02 -7.44
C ASN A 68 20.34 7.80 -7.53
N SER A 69 19.72 7.62 -8.70
CA SER A 69 18.73 6.58 -8.93
C SER A 69 19.29 5.16 -8.74
N SER A 70 20.56 4.91 -9.11
CA SER A 70 21.19 3.60 -8.95
C SER A 70 21.37 3.23 -7.47
N TRP A 71 21.68 4.21 -6.65
CA TRP A 71 21.74 4.01 -5.20
C TRP A 71 20.36 3.67 -4.62
N HIS A 72 19.31 4.39 -5.03
CA HIS A 72 17.95 4.12 -4.57
C HIS A 72 17.49 2.72 -4.96
N GLU A 73 17.82 2.26 -6.18
CA GLU A 73 17.50 0.90 -6.62
C GLU A 73 18.24 -0.15 -5.78
N ALA A 74 19.54 0.02 -5.56
CA ALA A 74 20.33 -0.88 -4.72
C ALA A 74 19.79 -0.90 -3.27
N ARG A 75 19.43 0.26 -2.74
CA ARG A 75 18.83 0.40 -1.41
C ARG A 75 17.49 -0.31 -1.32
N PHE A 76 16.62 -0.14 -2.33
CA PHE A 76 15.35 -0.85 -2.40
C PHE A 76 15.54 -2.37 -2.35
N GLN A 77 16.47 -2.92 -3.15
CA GLN A 77 16.77 -4.34 -3.14
C GLN A 77 17.30 -4.82 -1.79
N GLN A 78 18.07 -4.02 -1.09
CA GLN A 78 18.55 -4.31 0.26
C GLN A 78 17.40 -4.37 1.26
N ILE A 79 16.51 -3.38 1.24
CA ILE A 79 15.34 -3.30 2.13
C ILE A 79 14.41 -4.49 1.92
N MET A 80 14.13 -4.85 0.66
CA MET A 80 13.21 -5.97 0.34
C MET A 80 13.76 -7.34 0.76
N LYS A 81 15.05 -7.43 1.08
CA LYS A 81 15.70 -8.67 1.58
C LYS A 81 15.81 -8.73 3.11
N ARG A 82 15.29 -7.73 3.82
CA ARG A 82 15.30 -7.74 5.30
C ARG A 82 14.53 -8.91 5.85
N GLU A 83 15.12 -9.59 6.82
CA GLU A 83 14.49 -10.73 7.49
C GLU A 83 13.33 -10.31 8.40
N SER A 84 13.33 -9.04 8.86
CA SER A 84 12.25 -8.45 9.66
C SER A 84 10.99 -8.13 8.84
N LEU A 85 11.10 -8.07 7.49
CA LEU A 85 9.96 -7.87 6.60
C LEU A 85 9.40 -9.22 6.15
N VAL A 86 8.15 -9.49 6.50
CA VAL A 86 7.46 -10.66 5.98
C VAL A 86 6.89 -10.37 4.59
N PRO A 87 6.65 -11.41 3.77
CA PRO A 87 6.07 -11.25 2.44
C PRO A 87 4.79 -10.40 2.48
N GLY A 88 4.69 -9.45 1.56
CA GLY A 88 3.61 -8.48 1.53
C GLY A 88 3.94 -7.13 2.14
N GLY A 89 5.21 -6.88 2.45
CA GLY A 89 5.65 -5.59 2.99
C GLY A 89 5.12 -5.31 4.40
N ARG A 90 4.86 -6.36 5.18
CA ARG A 90 4.46 -6.27 6.58
C ARG A 90 5.68 -6.38 7.47
N TYR A 91 5.73 -5.52 8.45
CA TYR A 91 6.69 -5.59 9.55
C TYR A 91 5.98 -5.96 10.84
N VAL A 92 6.55 -6.92 11.57
CA VAL A 92 6.03 -7.42 12.84
C VAL A 92 7.13 -7.28 13.89
N PRO A 93 7.07 -6.28 14.78
CA PRO A 93 8.11 -6.01 15.77
C PRO A 93 8.44 -7.18 16.69
N GLU A 94 7.49 -8.08 16.93
CA GLU A 94 7.67 -9.26 17.78
C GLU A 94 8.73 -10.23 17.21
N ILE A 95 8.96 -10.23 15.90
CA ILE A 95 10.06 -10.99 15.28
C ILE A 95 11.41 -10.50 15.82
N CYS A 96 11.48 -9.22 16.19
CA CYS A 96 12.63 -8.54 16.77
C CYS A 96 12.61 -8.50 18.31
N GLY A 97 11.69 -9.20 18.97
CA GLY A 97 11.51 -9.16 20.42
C GLY A 97 10.96 -7.83 20.95
N ARG A 98 10.37 -7.00 20.07
CA ARG A 98 9.78 -5.71 20.42
C ARG A 98 8.26 -5.85 20.43
N VAL A 99 7.56 -5.06 21.24
CA VAL A 99 6.10 -5.11 21.36
C VAL A 99 5.49 -3.92 20.65
N SER A 100 4.60 -4.19 19.71
CA SER A 100 3.78 -3.15 19.10
C SER A 100 2.49 -2.94 19.87
N LYS A 101 2.12 -1.68 20.09
CA LYS A 101 0.82 -1.31 20.67
C LYS A 101 -0.29 -1.23 19.61
N PHE A 102 0.08 -0.91 18.39
CA PHE A 102 -0.88 -0.65 17.32
C PHE A 102 -0.43 -1.31 16.03
N ARG A 103 -1.43 -1.65 15.20
CA ARG A 103 -1.26 -2.17 13.85
C ARG A 103 -1.73 -1.14 12.85
N THR A 104 -0.81 -0.63 12.07
CA THR A 104 -1.06 0.46 11.13
C THR A 104 -1.09 -0.04 9.69
N LEU A 105 -2.20 0.19 9.02
CA LEU A 105 -2.33 -0.03 7.59
C LEU A 105 -1.98 1.24 6.82
N ILE A 106 -1.05 1.17 5.88
CA ILE A 106 -0.66 2.31 5.04
C ILE A 106 -1.13 2.04 3.62
N LEU A 107 -2.06 2.85 3.13
CA LEU A 107 -2.64 2.75 1.80
C LEU A 107 -1.99 3.76 0.86
N VAL A 108 -1.43 3.27 -0.26
CA VAL A 108 -0.70 4.11 -1.22
C VAL A 108 -1.28 3.93 -2.62
N PRO A 109 -2.04 4.90 -3.14
CA PRO A 109 -2.53 4.87 -4.50
C PRO A 109 -1.36 5.09 -5.48
N TYR A 110 -1.32 4.29 -6.53
CA TYR A 110 -0.19 4.24 -7.44
C TYR A 110 -0.63 4.13 -8.90
N ARG A 111 0.07 4.85 -9.77
CA ARG A 111 0.04 4.64 -11.23
C ARG A 111 1.30 5.21 -11.87
N ASP A 112 2.08 4.36 -12.54
CA ASP A 112 3.19 4.73 -13.42
C ASP A 112 4.21 5.73 -12.82
N ARG A 113 4.64 5.47 -11.59
CA ARG A 113 5.63 6.28 -10.85
C ARG A 113 6.68 5.38 -10.22
N SER A 114 7.32 4.51 -11.02
CA SER A 114 8.24 3.47 -10.52
C SER A 114 9.40 4.03 -9.71
N SER A 115 10.00 5.14 -10.14
CA SER A 115 11.09 5.79 -9.40
C SER A 115 10.64 6.35 -8.04
N ASN A 116 9.42 6.91 -7.97
CA ASN A 116 8.86 7.35 -6.68
C ASN A 116 8.56 6.16 -5.77
N LEU A 117 8.02 5.07 -6.33
CA LEU A 117 7.72 3.87 -5.55
C LEU A 117 8.98 3.24 -4.95
N ILE A 118 10.06 3.15 -5.72
CA ILE A 118 11.36 2.65 -5.26
C ILE A 118 11.88 3.51 -4.10
N ARG A 119 11.88 4.83 -4.25
CA ARG A 119 12.27 5.76 -3.19
C ARG A 119 11.38 5.63 -1.96
N PHE A 120 10.07 5.62 -2.19
CA PHE A 120 9.07 5.50 -1.13
C PHE A 120 9.30 4.24 -0.29
N LEU A 121 9.32 3.07 -0.90
CA LEU A 121 9.46 1.81 -0.17
C LEU A 121 10.82 1.71 0.54
N SER A 122 11.91 2.12 -0.12
CA SER A 122 13.24 2.06 0.48
C SER A 122 13.42 3.04 1.66
N TYR A 123 12.74 4.17 1.65
CA TYR A 123 12.76 5.10 2.77
C TYR A 123 11.78 4.70 3.87
N MET A 124 10.52 4.46 3.52
CA MET A 124 9.44 4.25 4.49
C MET A 124 9.64 3.00 5.34
N HIS A 125 10.13 1.89 4.78
CA HIS A 125 10.42 0.72 5.59
C HIS A 125 11.49 0.99 6.64
N SER A 126 12.59 1.69 6.30
CA SER A 126 13.61 2.07 7.27
C SER A 126 13.10 3.05 8.31
N PHE A 127 12.25 4.01 7.89
CA PHE A 127 11.66 5.01 8.76
C PHE A 127 10.68 4.39 9.77
N LEU A 128 9.76 3.55 9.29
CA LEU A 128 8.69 2.96 10.11
C LEU A 128 9.22 1.89 11.11
N GLN A 129 10.24 1.13 10.73
CA GLN A 129 10.84 0.12 11.61
C GLN A 129 11.45 0.70 12.88
N ARG A 130 11.77 1.99 12.90
CA ARG A 130 12.27 2.70 14.09
C ARG A 130 11.16 3.05 15.10
N GLN A 131 9.90 3.00 14.69
CA GLN A 131 8.76 3.48 15.47
C GLN A 131 8.07 2.42 16.33
N ASP A 132 8.56 1.18 16.36
CA ASP A 132 7.99 0.08 17.15
C ASP A 132 6.49 -0.18 16.88
N ILE A 133 6.05 0.04 15.66
CA ILE A 133 4.70 -0.25 15.21
C ILE A 133 4.69 -1.48 14.29
N GLU A 134 3.68 -2.31 14.43
CA GLU A 134 3.35 -3.28 13.39
C GLU A 134 2.70 -2.54 12.23
N TYR A 135 3.20 -2.70 11.01
CA TYR A 135 2.62 -2.04 9.85
C TYR A 135 2.58 -2.93 8.62
N GLN A 136 1.71 -2.55 7.69
CA GLN A 136 1.72 -3.09 6.32
C GLN A 136 1.46 -1.98 5.31
N ILE A 137 2.27 -1.95 4.25
CA ILE A 137 2.11 -0.99 3.14
C ILE A 137 1.37 -1.69 2.00
N PHE A 138 0.21 -1.15 1.61
CA PHE A 138 -0.57 -1.60 0.47
C PHE A 138 -0.42 -0.62 -0.68
N ILE A 139 0.19 -1.08 -1.77
CA ILE A 139 0.27 -0.33 -3.03
C ILE A 139 -0.95 -0.68 -3.88
N ILE A 140 -1.85 0.29 -4.06
CA ILE A 140 -3.07 0.12 -4.84
C ILE A 140 -2.84 0.70 -6.24
N SER A 141 -2.57 -0.17 -7.21
CA SER A 141 -2.23 0.25 -8.56
C SER A 141 -3.48 0.39 -9.43
N GLN A 142 -3.62 1.53 -10.08
CA GLN A 142 -4.59 1.73 -11.16
C GLN A 142 -3.99 1.28 -12.48
N ALA A 143 -4.74 0.45 -13.23
CA ALA A 143 -4.33 0.01 -14.55
C ALA A 143 -4.11 1.19 -15.50
N MET A 144 -3.11 1.06 -16.37
CA MET A 144 -2.83 2.03 -17.43
C MET A 144 -3.84 1.85 -18.56
N THR A 145 -4.94 2.60 -18.48
CA THR A 145 -5.95 2.64 -19.55
C THR A 145 -5.97 4.03 -20.18
N PRO A 146 -5.93 4.12 -21.52
CA PRO A 146 -6.09 5.41 -22.20
C PRO A 146 -7.39 6.09 -21.77
N PHE A 147 -7.34 7.40 -21.57
CA PHE A 147 -8.50 8.26 -21.24
C PHE A 147 -9.11 8.08 -19.85
N VAL A 148 -8.60 7.20 -19.01
CA VAL A 148 -9.08 7.09 -17.62
C VAL A 148 -8.18 7.93 -16.71
N PRO A 149 -8.70 9.00 -16.08
CA PRO A 149 -7.93 9.82 -15.16
C PRO A 149 -7.54 9.02 -13.91
N PHE A 150 -6.45 9.44 -13.26
CA PHE A 150 -6.06 8.87 -11.99
C PHE A 150 -7.10 9.19 -10.91
N ASN A 151 -7.66 8.16 -10.29
CA ASN A 151 -8.70 8.31 -9.27
C ASN A 151 -8.18 7.90 -7.88
N ARG A 152 -7.47 8.80 -7.24
CA ARG A 152 -6.88 8.63 -5.91
C ARG A 152 -7.91 8.19 -4.87
N GLY A 153 -9.09 8.82 -4.84
CA GLY A 153 -10.14 8.53 -3.86
C GLY A 153 -10.71 7.12 -4.02
N ALA A 154 -10.97 6.68 -5.26
CA ALA A 154 -11.43 5.32 -5.51
C ALA A 154 -10.39 4.28 -5.10
N LEU A 155 -9.11 4.53 -5.35
CA LEU A 155 -8.02 3.63 -4.95
C LEU A 155 -7.92 3.49 -3.44
N PHE A 156 -8.05 4.58 -2.69
CA PHE A 156 -8.10 4.52 -1.22
C PHE A 156 -9.27 3.68 -0.73
N ASN A 157 -10.48 3.90 -1.26
CA ASN A 157 -11.67 3.16 -0.86
C ASN A 157 -11.54 1.66 -1.17
N ILE A 158 -11.04 1.31 -2.35
CA ILE A 158 -10.81 -0.08 -2.76
C ILE A 158 -9.74 -0.72 -1.89
N GLY A 159 -8.62 -0.04 -1.68
CA GLY A 159 -7.55 -0.52 -0.83
C GLY A 159 -8.00 -0.78 0.60
N PHE A 160 -8.79 0.14 1.17
CA PHE A 160 -9.39 -0.02 2.49
C PHE A 160 -10.31 -1.24 2.57
N GLN A 161 -11.28 -1.33 1.67
CA GLN A 161 -12.20 -2.45 1.64
C GLN A 161 -11.48 -3.79 1.44
N PHE A 162 -10.49 -3.82 0.56
CA PHE A 162 -9.70 -5.02 0.33
C PHE A 162 -8.95 -5.44 1.59
N ALA A 163 -8.27 -4.52 2.25
CA ALA A 163 -7.51 -4.79 3.45
C ALA A 163 -8.40 -5.29 4.60
N MET A 164 -9.57 -4.66 4.81
CA MET A 164 -10.52 -5.07 5.85
C MET A 164 -11.13 -6.46 5.58
N ASN A 165 -11.39 -6.81 4.31
CA ASN A 165 -12.05 -8.07 3.96
C ASN A 165 -11.10 -9.25 3.77
N ARG A 166 -9.83 -9.01 3.41
CA ARG A 166 -8.87 -10.05 3.01
C ARG A 166 -7.82 -10.36 4.05
N THR A 167 -7.50 -9.42 4.90
CA THR A 167 -6.59 -9.68 6.00
C THR A 167 -7.42 -10.11 7.21
N ASN A 168 -7.22 -11.31 7.73
CA ASN A 168 -7.75 -11.71 9.05
C ASN A 168 -7.14 -10.87 10.18
N SER A 169 -6.49 -9.78 9.84
CA SER A 169 -5.82 -8.87 10.76
C SER A 169 -6.74 -7.69 11.03
N SER A 170 -7.05 -7.44 12.28
CA SER A 170 -7.66 -6.19 12.69
C SER A 170 -6.59 -5.10 12.64
N TRP A 171 -6.81 -4.06 11.87
CA TRP A 171 -5.98 -2.85 11.84
C TRP A 171 -6.53 -1.87 12.84
N ASP A 172 -5.65 -1.28 13.64
CA ASP A 172 -6.05 -0.30 14.65
C ASP A 172 -6.11 1.11 14.04
N CYS A 173 -5.25 1.38 13.05
CA CYS A 173 -5.24 2.64 12.31
C CYS A 173 -5.04 2.45 10.81
N VAL A 174 -5.47 3.46 10.05
CA VAL A 174 -5.27 3.53 8.60
C VAL A 174 -4.65 4.88 8.24
N VAL A 175 -3.55 4.84 7.51
CA VAL A 175 -2.87 6.02 6.99
C VAL A 175 -3.04 6.06 5.47
N TYR A 176 -3.60 7.15 4.96
CA TYR A 176 -3.69 7.45 3.54
C TYR A 176 -2.43 8.22 3.13
N HIS A 177 -1.62 7.64 2.26
CA HIS A 177 -0.30 8.16 1.95
C HIS A 177 -0.07 8.28 0.43
N ASP A 178 0.55 9.35 0.00
CA ASP A 178 0.95 9.51 -1.41
C ASP A 178 2.35 8.96 -1.65
N VAL A 179 2.58 8.37 -2.83
CA VAL A 179 3.85 7.68 -3.17
C VAL A 179 5.04 8.62 -3.32
N ASP A 180 4.81 9.91 -3.46
CA ASP A 180 5.83 10.96 -3.65
C ASP A 180 6.06 11.83 -2.39
N HIS A 181 5.35 11.55 -1.31
CA HIS A 181 5.58 12.20 -0.02
C HIS A 181 6.49 11.33 0.85
N LEU A 182 7.48 11.95 1.48
CA LEU A 182 8.34 11.30 2.46
C LEU A 182 8.40 12.19 3.71
N PRO A 183 8.25 11.61 4.92
CA PRO A 183 8.32 12.40 6.15
C PRO A 183 9.73 12.97 6.34
N GLU A 184 9.81 14.28 6.52
CA GLU A 184 11.07 14.99 6.79
C GLU A 184 11.40 14.93 8.27
N ASN A 185 10.39 15.06 9.13
CA ASN A 185 10.56 15.00 10.57
C ASN A 185 10.49 13.55 11.06
N GLU A 186 11.54 13.12 11.74
CA GLU A 186 11.61 11.77 12.34
C GLU A 186 10.60 11.55 13.47
N ASP A 187 10.06 12.62 14.05
CA ASP A 187 9.01 12.58 15.07
C ASP A 187 7.60 12.40 14.49
N ASN A 188 7.44 12.32 13.17
CA ASN A 188 6.16 11.99 12.54
C ASN A 188 5.82 10.52 12.80
N ILE A 189 5.05 10.27 13.84
CA ILE A 189 4.70 8.91 14.28
C ILE A 189 3.46 8.39 13.54
N TYR A 190 3.60 7.24 12.89
CA TYR A 190 2.55 6.55 12.13
C TYR A 190 1.72 5.61 13.02
N THR A 191 1.21 6.14 14.11
CA THR A 191 0.40 5.42 15.10
C THR A 191 -1.05 5.88 15.11
N CYS A 192 -1.87 5.26 15.95
CA CYS A 192 -3.25 5.67 16.14
C CYS A 192 -3.37 6.94 16.99
N TRP A 193 -4.27 7.80 16.59
CA TRP A 193 -4.67 9.01 17.30
C TRP A 193 -6.17 8.97 17.54
N ASP A 194 -6.65 9.60 18.60
CA ASP A 194 -8.09 9.63 18.93
C ASP A 194 -8.91 10.46 17.93
N VAL A 195 -8.23 11.18 17.06
CA VAL A 195 -8.82 12.04 16.02
C VAL A 195 -8.16 11.81 14.67
N VAL A 196 -8.85 12.20 13.59
CA VAL A 196 -8.23 12.24 12.27
C VAL A 196 -7.12 13.29 12.28
N PHE A 197 -5.91 12.85 11.99
CA PHE A 197 -4.72 13.68 12.06
C PHE A 197 -4.08 13.80 10.68
N HIS A 198 -3.61 15.00 10.33
CA HIS A 198 -2.88 15.26 9.10
C HIS A 198 -1.38 15.27 9.38
N ILE A 199 -0.65 14.28 8.83
CA ILE A 199 0.80 14.13 8.99
C ILE A 199 1.51 14.88 7.85
N GLY A 200 1.38 16.13 7.76
CA GLY A 200 2.02 16.90 6.70
C GLY A 200 1.98 18.40 6.97
N PRO A 201 2.79 19.17 6.25
CA PRO A 201 2.75 20.62 6.36
C PRO A 201 1.43 21.19 5.88
#